data_89de69e5714b2be34716054238af2075
#
_entry.id   89de69e5714b2be34716054238af2075
#
_cell.length_a   1.000
_cell.length_b   1.000
_cell.length_c   1.000
_cell.angle_alpha   90.00
_cell.angle_beta   90.00
_cell.angle_gamma   90.00
#
_symmetry.space_group_name_H-M   'P 1'
#
loop_
_entity.id
_entity.type
_entity.pdbx_description
1 polymer ?
#
loop_
_entity_poly.entity_id
_entity_poly.type
_entity_poly.pdbx_seq_one_letter_code
_entity_poly.pdbx_strand_id
1 'polypeptide(L)'
;MAFPCVWKYCGVSFTLLLLTFLYTARGQAVQAENVTVLEGGTAHISCRLQNYDGSIVVIQNPRRQTLFFNGTRALKDERFQMVLFTPRLVRITLTNVSVSDEGGYFCQLYTDSTHHQVATLSVVVPPEVPNVEVKSEAVEGGEVELTCVSERSKPPATLRWVRDRREIPGVVSQQENGKTVSVSNTIRLPVERKDNGAALSCEASHPALVGQKNVRHYRLDVHFAPTVRISPPQGILREGDSLSLTCSVTGNPLPRDILWSRVNDTLPERAEISGTTLVMSRLSQTHNGTYLCQAHNNYGRAADQYTLLVYENVSVFVSTTSHPVTSSSSLPWTAADPGAVVETHSAVPYPVIGGVLALLVFTIICVLIVTIWCSVRQKADQVVRILDLEPVLCQMPFLTQPSYYIRARDRQSSVAGLAMRAWDPATGPPGGSYLTHEASGLDEHGEVQEAFLNGNDTSQGKKEYLL
;
A
#
# COMPACT_ATOMS: atom_id res chain seq x y z
N MET A 1 18.87 -4.57 91.78
CA MET A 1 19.13 -5.49 90.70
C MET A 1 17.78 -6.16 90.31
N ALA A 2 17.09 -5.69 89.30
CA ALA A 2 16.06 -6.42 88.61
C ALA A 2 15.33 -5.45 87.67
N PHE A 3 15.87 -5.25 86.47
CA PHE A 3 15.10 -4.68 85.36
C PHE A 3 15.61 -5.19 83.99
N PRO A 4 15.31 -6.45 83.57
CA PRO A 4 15.33 -6.76 82.17
C PRO A 4 14.04 -7.36 81.60
N CYS A 5 12.96 -7.61 82.39
CA CYS A 5 11.79 -8.31 81.90
C CYS A 5 10.73 -7.42 81.28
N VAL A 6 10.65 -6.13 81.54
CA VAL A 6 9.57 -5.24 81.06
C VAL A 6 9.74 -4.86 79.61
N TRP A 7 10.96 -4.81 79.05
CA TRP A 7 11.20 -4.43 77.64
C TRP A 7 10.86 -5.54 76.61
N LYS A 8 10.94 -6.82 76.98
CA LYS A 8 10.59 -7.92 76.08
C LYS A 8 9.06 -8.02 75.82
N TYR A 9 8.26 -7.75 76.87
CA TYR A 9 6.79 -7.80 76.71
C TYR A 9 6.22 -6.57 76.03
N CYS A 10 6.86 -5.40 76.14
CA CYS A 10 6.45 -4.20 75.45
C CYS A 10 6.71 -4.30 73.91
N GLY A 11 7.83 -4.92 73.49
CA GLY A 11 8.16 -5.14 72.13
C GLY A 11 7.19 -6.13 71.41
N VAL A 12 6.83 -7.21 72.08
CA VAL A 12 5.89 -8.21 71.56
C VAL A 12 4.45 -7.65 71.43
N SER A 13 4.05 -6.85 72.45
CA SER A 13 2.71 -6.18 72.41
C SER A 13 2.64 -5.13 71.30
N PHE A 14 3.72 -4.39 71.02
CA PHE A 14 3.79 -3.37 69.99
C PHE A 14 3.82 -4.01 68.59
N THR A 15 4.52 -5.14 68.39
CA THR A 15 4.52 -5.89 67.11
C THR A 15 3.18 -6.57 66.86
N LEU A 16 2.50 -7.09 67.91
CA LEU A 16 1.14 -7.64 67.76
C LEU A 16 0.12 -6.55 67.45
N LEU A 17 0.21 -5.37 68.06
CA LEU A 17 -0.62 -4.19 67.72
C LEU A 17 -0.34 -3.68 66.33
N LEU A 18 0.90 -3.62 65.86
CA LEU A 18 1.24 -3.29 64.46
C LEU A 18 0.73 -4.34 63.48
N LEU A 19 0.85 -5.62 63.80
CA LEU A 19 0.30 -6.69 62.97
C LEU A 19 -1.25 -6.66 62.93
N THR A 20 -1.94 -6.37 64.00
CA THR A 20 -3.40 -6.20 64.02
C THR A 20 -3.82 -4.95 63.26
N PHE A 21 -3.08 -3.83 63.34
CA PHE A 21 -3.33 -2.65 62.54
C PHE A 21 -3.12 -2.88 61.03
N LEU A 22 -2.11 -3.68 60.66
CA LEU A 22 -1.88 -4.09 59.25
C LEU A 22 -2.94 -5.07 58.76
N TYR A 23 -3.56 -5.87 59.65
CA TYR A 23 -4.65 -6.80 59.28
C TYR A 23 -6.02 -6.11 59.17
N THR A 24 -6.26 -4.98 59.88
CA THR A 24 -7.56 -4.30 59.89
C THR A 24 -7.73 -3.24 58.79
N ALA A 25 -6.67 -2.91 58.02
CA ALA A 25 -6.71 -1.89 56.96
C ALA A 25 -7.04 -2.47 55.58
N ARG A 26 -7.77 -3.59 55.48
CA ARG A 26 -8.30 -4.06 54.19
C ARG A 26 -9.63 -3.36 53.90
N GLY A 27 -9.55 -2.09 53.48
CA GLY A 27 -10.69 -1.34 53.01
C GLY A 27 -11.33 -2.01 51.80
N GLN A 28 -12.60 -1.69 51.55
CA GLN A 28 -13.26 -2.07 50.33
C GLN A 28 -12.62 -1.39 49.12
N ALA A 29 -12.47 -2.11 48.02
CA ALA A 29 -11.92 -1.56 46.79
C ALA A 29 -12.61 -2.14 45.55
N VAL A 30 -12.64 -1.36 44.50
CA VAL A 30 -13.09 -1.78 43.18
C VAL A 30 -11.92 -1.67 42.19
N GLN A 31 -11.77 -2.64 41.28
CA GLN A 31 -10.81 -2.63 40.20
C GLN A 31 -11.55 -2.82 38.87
N ALA A 32 -11.14 -2.09 37.86
CA ALA A 32 -11.70 -2.16 36.52
C ALA A 32 -10.61 -2.45 35.51
N GLU A 33 -10.92 -3.26 34.51
CA GLU A 33 -10.00 -3.68 33.47
C GLU A 33 -10.32 -2.95 32.15
N ASN A 34 -9.31 -2.45 31.47
CA ASN A 34 -9.47 -1.88 30.13
C ASN A 34 -9.82 -2.96 29.11
N VAL A 35 -10.68 -2.62 28.16
CA VAL A 35 -11.20 -3.52 27.16
C VAL A 35 -10.98 -2.94 25.76
N THR A 36 -10.42 -3.73 24.85
CA THR A 36 -10.31 -3.38 23.43
C THR A 36 -11.17 -4.35 22.61
N VAL A 37 -12.00 -3.82 21.74
CA VAL A 37 -12.92 -4.62 20.92
C VAL A 37 -12.98 -4.07 19.48
N LEU A 38 -13.24 -4.95 18.53
CA LEU A 38 -13.56 -4.55 17.15
C LEU A 38 -14.95 -3.93 17.09
N GLU A 39 -15.11 -2.91 16.24
CA GLU A 39 -16.44 -2.36 15.94
C GLU A 39 -17.42 -3.47 15.51
N GLY A 40 -18.68 -3.40 15.97
CA GLY A 40 -19.68 -4.44 15.78
C GLY A 40 -19.54 -5.63 16.74
N GLY A 41 -18.41 -5.75 17.47
CA GLY A 41 -18.18 -6.83 18.43
C GLY A 41 -18.92 -6.67 19.75
N THR A 42 -18.56 -7.51 20.73
CA THR A 42 -19.12 -7.49 22.07
C THR A 42 -18.03 -7.15 23.09
N ALA A 43 -18.25 -6.10 23.86
CA ALA A 43 -17.37 -5.71 24.97
C ALA A 43 -17.84 -6.34 26.28
N HIS A 44 -16.88 -6.86 27.06
CA HIS A 44 -17.11 -7.38 28.41
C HIS A 44 -16.44 -6.44 29.42
N ILE A 45 -17.24 -5.62 30.08
CA ILE A 45 -16.77 -4.68 31.10
C ILE A 45 -16.89 -5.34 32.46
N SER A 46 -15.77 -5.47 33.17
CA SER A 46 -15.67 -6.18 34.44
C SER A 46 -15.19 -5.26 35.54
N CYS A 47 -15.94 -5.23 36.65
CA CYS A 47 -15.60 -4.56 37.88
C CYS A 47 -15.32 -5.62 38.96
N ARG A 48 -14.07 -5.78 39.41
CA ARG A 48 -13.68 -6.68 40.50
C ARG A 48 -13.88 -5.97 41.82
N LEU A 49 -14.64 -6.59 42.72
CA LEU A 49 -14.91 -6.09 44.06
C LEU A 49 -14.01 -6.79 45.07
N GLN A 50 -13.43 -6.02 45.99
CA GLN A 50 -12.64 -6.55 47.09
C GLN A 50 -13.34 -6.17 48.42
N ASN A 51 -13.44 -7.13 49.33
CA ASN A 51 -14.08 -6.98 50.65
C ASN A 51 -15.52 -6.41 50.59
N TYR A 52 -16.27 -6.86 49.59
CA TYR A 52 -17.65 -6.38 49.36
C TYR A 52 -18.60 -6.81 50.51
N ASP A 53 -19.30 -5.84 51.08
CA ASP A 53 -20.20 -6.03 52.22
C ASP A 53 -21.70 -5.92 51.87
N GLY A 54 -22.05 -5.76 50.59
CA GLY A 54 -23.41 -5.49 50.16
C GLY A 54 -23.70 -4.03 49.81
N SER A 55 -22.67 -3.16 49.84
CA SER A 55 -22.76 -1.76 49.46
C SER A 55 -23.30 -1.58 48.03
N ILE A 56 -23.82 -0.41 47.71
CA ILE A 56 -24.41 -0.14 46.41
C ILE A 56 -23.36 -0.06 45.32
N VAL A 57 -23.51 -0.84 44.26
CA VAL A 57 -22.69 -0.82 43.05
C VAL A 57 -23.41 -0.09 41.93
N VAL A 58 -22.76 0.93 41.33
CA VAL A 58 -23.27 1.69 40.21
C VAL A 58 -22.32 1.61 39.04
N ILE A 59 -22.83 1.30 37.84
CA ILE A 59 -22.04 1.32 36.62
C ILE A 59 -22.58 2.41 35.69
N GLN A 60 -21.66 3.28 35.22
CA GLN A 60 -21.99 4.39 34.34
C GLN A 60 -21.22 4.31 33.00
N ASN A 61 -21.85 4.82 31.94
CA ASN A 61 -21.23 4.96 30.63
C ASN A 61 -20.29 6.20 30.58
N PRO A 62 -19.57 6.42 29.43
CA PRO A 62 -18.69 7.59 29.25
C PRO A 62 -19.42 8.94 29.40
N ARG A 63 -20.72 9.00 29.17
CA ARG A 63 -21.54 10.19 29.35
C ARG A 63 -22.07 10.36 30.78
N ARG A 64 -21.58 9.55 31.75
CA ARG A 64 -22.01 9.54 33.13
C ARG A 64 -23.46 9.17 33.36
N GLN A 65 -24.11 8.50 32.39
CA GLN A 65 -25.45 7.95 32.57
C GLN A 65 -25.36 6.60 33.29
N THR A 66 -26.22 6.38 34.25
CA THR A 66 -26.26 5.13 35.01
C THR A 66 -26.84 4.01 34.13
N LEU A 67 -26.01 2.99 33.87
CA LEU A 67 -26.38 1.78 33.15
C LEU A 67 -27.07 0.79 34.06
N PHE A 68 -26.46 0.53 35.22
CA PHE A 68 -26.95 -0.39 36.24
C PHE A 68 -26.80 0.20 37.64
N PHE A 69 -27.81 0.02 38.43
CA PHE A 69 -27.87 0.37 39.84
C PHE A 69 -28.12 -0.89 40.66
N ASN A 70 -27.14 -1.31 41.44
CA ASN A 70 -27.16 -2.50 42.29
C ASN A 70 -27.73 -3.75 41.58
N GLY A 71 -27.25 -4.01 40.36
CA GLY A 71 -27.67 -5.13 39.52
C GLY A 71 -28.91 -4.88 38.66
N THR A 72 -29.68 -3.83 38.96
CA THR A 72 -30.90 -3.49 38.18
C THR A 72 -30.55 -2.54 37.03
N ARG A 73 -31.09 -2.81 35.83
CA ARG A 73 -30.90 -1.95 34.67
C ARG A 73 -31.61 -0.59 34.88
N ALA A 74 -30.84 0.50 34.68
CA ALA A 74 -31.37 1.87 34.77
C ALA A 74 -31.52 2.53 33.39
N LEU A 75 -30.64 2.25 32.43
CA LEU A 75 -30.71 2.78 31.07
C LEU A 75 -31.48 1.79 30.14
N LYS A 76 -32.40 2.34 29.33
CA LYS A 76 -33.16 1.60 28.32
C LYS A 76 -32.37 1.36 27.01
N ASP A 77 -31.16 0.87 27.11
CA ASP A 77 -30.36 0.43 25.94
C ASP A 77 -30.19 -1.09 26.04
N GLU A 78 -30.86 -1.83 25.14
CA GLU A 78 -30.91 -3.30 25.16
C GLU A 78 -29.53 -3.92 24.85
N ARG A 79 -28.61 -3.18 24.27
CA ARG A 79 -27.24 -3.65 24.00
C ARG A 79 -26.47 -3.94 25.28
N PHE A 80 -26.83 -3.26 26.40
CA PHE A 80 -26.25 -3.50 27.71
C PHE A 80 -26.98 -4.62 28.46
N GLN A 81 -26.23 -5.62 28.88
CA GLN A 81 -26.78 -6.74 29.66
C GLN A 81 -25.90 -6.99 30.88
N MET A 82 -26.56 -7.26 32.05
CA MET A 82 -25.88 -7.74 33.24
C MET A 82 -25.68 -9.25 33.11
N VAL A 83 -24.40 -9.65 32.99
CA VAL A 83 -24.06 -11.09 32.85
C VAL A 83 -23.80 -11.73 34.21
N LEU A 84 -23.15 -11.00 35.08
CA LEU A 84 -22.76 -11.50 36.39
C LEU A 84 -22.80 -10.38 37.43
N PHE A 85 -23.44 -10.67 38.57
CA PHE A 85 -23.43 -9.83 39.76
C PHE A 85 -23.16 -10.69 40.99
N THR A 86 -21.93 -10.69 41.47
CA THR A 86 -21.47 -11.47 42.62
C THR A 86 -20.66 -10.60 43.59
N PRO A 87 -20.42 -11.03 44.82
CA PRO A 87 -19.62 -10.30 45.80
C PRO A 87 -18.17 -10.07 45.39
N ARG A 88 -17.66 -10.71 44.30
CA ARG A 88 -16.27 -10.57 43.83
C ARG A 88 -16.15 -9.92 42.45
N LEU A 89 -17.21 -10.04 41.63
CA LEU A 89 -17.17 -9.64 40.25
C LEU A 89 -18.53 -9.19 39.76
N VAL A 90 -18.59 -8.00 39.20
CA VAL A 90 -19.72 -7.51 38.41
C VAL A 90 -19.28 -7.44 36.97
N ARG A 91 -20.01 -8.05 36.05
CA ARG A 91 -19.71 -8.04 34.62
C ARG A 91 -20.95 -7.69 33.82
N ILE A 92 -20.78 -6.70 32.94
CA ILE A 92 -21.77 -6.33 31.96
C ILE A 92 -21.21 -6.58 30.55
N THR A 93 -22.10 -6.82 29.60
CA THR A 93 -21.77 -6.88 28.17
C THR A 93 -22.42 -5.72 27.44
N LEU A 94 -21.72 -5.21 26.44
CA LEU A 94 -22.23 -4.30 25.43
C LEU A 94 -22.06 -4.98 24.07
N THR A 95 -23.20 -5.29 23.43
CA THR A 95 -23.20 -5.90 22.09
C THR A 95 -23.27 -4.85 21.01
N ASN A 96 -22.82 -5.19 19.81
CA ASN A 96 -22.78 -4.29 18.65
C ASN A 96 -22.12 -2.94 18.97
N VAL A 97 -20.88 -3.01 19.46
CA VAL A 97 -20.13 -1.87 19.90
C VAL A 97 -19.81 -0.95 18.72
N SER A 98 -20.06 0.34 18.88
CA SER A 98 -19.72 1.37 17.92
C SER A 98 -18.60 2.29 18.45
N VAL A 99 -17.96 3.04 17.57
CA VAL A 99 -16.94 4.03 17.94
C VAL A 99 -17.50 5.09 18.91
N SER A 100 -18.80 5.35 18.86
CA SER A 100 -19.47 6.29 19.79
C SER A 100 -19.49 5.78 21.24
N ASP A 101 -19.44 4.48 21.46
CA ASP A 101 -19.46 3.85 22.78
C ASP A 101 -18.08 3.91 23.48
N GLU A 102 -17.04 4.30 22.78
CA GLU A 102 -15.67 4.39 23.28
C GLU A 102 -15.50 5.44 24.37
N GLY A 103 -14.83 5.05 25.44
CA GLY A 103 -14.50 5.93 26.56
C GLY A 103 -14.47 5.20 27.90
N GLY A 104 -14.49 5.97 29.00
CA GLY A 104 -14.41 5.44 30.34
C GLY A 104 -15.76 5.00 30.87
N TYR A 105 -15.84 3.74 31.27
CA TYR A 105 -16.97 3.18 32.01
C TYR A 105 -16.62 3.15 33.49
N PHE A 106 -17.49 3.72 34.32
CA PHE A 106 -17.21 3.96 35.73
C PHE A 106 -17.87 2.87 36.58
N CYS A 107 -17.04 2.12 37.31
CA CYS A 107 -17.46 1.24 38.37
C CYS A 107 -17.39 1.99 39.69
N GLN A 108 -18.52 2.23 40.33
CA GLN A 108 -18.60 2.97 41.59
C GLN A 108 -19.14 2.06 42.69
N LEU A 109 -18.49 2.07 43.85
CA LEU A 109 -18.91 1.39 45.05
C LEU A 109 -19.18 2.45 46.11
N TYR A 110 -20.43 2.56 46.54
CA TYR A 110 -20.89 3.53 47.56
C TYR A 110 -20.78 2.89 48.95
N THR A 111 -19.74 3.25 49.65
CA THR A 111 -19.49 2.94 51.06
C THR A 111 -19.46 4.26 51.86
N ASP A 112 -19.01 4.26 53.07
CA ASP A 112 -18.77 5.50 53.83
C ASP A 112 -17.80 6.46 53.11
N SER A 113 -16.90 5.90 52.28
CA SER A 113 -16.09 6.60 51.29
C SER A 113 -16.36 6.04 49.88
N THR A 114 -16.75 6.89 48.92
CA THR A 114 -17.04 6.45 47.53
C THR A 114 -15.75 6.02 46.85
N HIS A 115 -15.68 4.76 46.46
CA HIS A 115 -14.57 4.21 45.66
C HIS A 115 -15.03 4.09 44.21
N HIS A 116 -14.23 4.58 43.28
CA HIS A 116 -14.51 4.46 41.86
C HIS A 116 -13.28 4.04 41.06
N GLN A 117 -13.49 3.29 40.00
CA GLN A 117 -12.49 2.92 39.01
C GLN A 117 -13.09 3.04 37.62
N VAL A 118 -12.21 3.23 36.64
CA VAL A 118 -12.61 3.44 35.25
C VAL A 118 -12.06 2.31 34.40
N ALA A 119 -12.95 1.59 33.73
CA ALA A 119 -12.61 0.68 32.63
C ALA A 119 -12.65 1.44 31.32
N THR A 120 -11.54 1.62 30.66
CA THR A 120 -11.52 2.26 29.35
C THR A 120 -11.88 1.25 28.27
N LEU A 121 -12.95 1.52 27.52
CA LEU A 121 -13.31 0.80 26.32
C LEU A 121 -12.66 1.49 25.10
N SER A 122 -11.81 0.78 24.39
CA SER A 122 -11.21 1.20 23.13
C SER A 122 -11.82 0.41 21.98
N VAL A 123 -12.27 1.13 20.95
CA VAL A 123 -12.90 0.50 19.77
C VAL A 123 -11.94 0.55 18.59
N VAL A 124 -11.66 -0.60 18.04
CA VAL A 124 -10.80 -0.77 16.86
C VAL A 124 -11.68 -0.87 15.62
N VAL A 125 -11.40 -0.05 14.61
CA VAL A 125 -12.11 -0.04 13.32
C VAL A 125 -11.16 -0.49 12.23
N PRO A 126 -11.36 -1.67 11.63
CA PRO A 126 -10.53 -2.12 10.52
C PRO A 126 -10.78 -1.25 9.29
N PRO A 127 -9.75 -1.02 8.44
CA PRO A 127 -9.93 -0.31 7.19
C PRO A 127 -10.72 -1.16 6.19
N GLU A 128 -11.46 -0.51 5.32
CA GLU A 128 -12.04 -1.12 4.13
C GLU A 128 -10.96 -1.40 3.07
N VAL A 129 -11.35 -2.10 1.99
CA VAL A 129 -10.45 -2.26 0.84
C VAL A 129 -10.17 -0.89 0.24
N PRO A 130 -8.89 -0.50 0.09
CA PRO A 130 -8.56 0.84 -0.39
C PRO A 130 -9.12 1.10 -1.79
N ASN A 131 -9.39 2.36 -2.09
CA ASN A 131 -9.75 2.84 -3.41
C ASN A 131 -8.55 3.51 -4.09
N VAL A 132 -8.48 3.43 -5.43
CA VAL A 132 -7.45 4.10 -6.24
C VAL A 132 -8.10 5.16 -7.11
N GLU A 133 -7.65 6.39 -6.95
CA GLU A 133 -8.07 7.54 -7.73
C GLU A 133 -6.95 7.96 -8.68
N VAL A 134 -7.31 8.17 -9.94
CA VAL A 134 -6.40 8.70 -10.96
C VAL A 134 -6.57 10.21 -11.01
N LYS A 135 -5.53 10.95 -10.69
CA LYS A 135 -5.56 12.43 -10.68
C LYS A 135 -5.11 13.04 -12.00
N SER A 136 -4.24 12.35 -12.74
CA SER A 136 -3.77 12.76 -14.06
C SER A 136 -3.73 11.58 -15.02
N GLU A 137 -4.00 11.85 -16.30
CA GLU A 137 -3.93 10.86 -17.36
C GLU A 137 -2.48 10.41 -17.60
N ALA A 138 -2.28 9.11 -17.79
CA ALA A 138 -0.96 8.56 -18.08
C ALA A 138 -0.66 8.66 -19.58
N VAL A 139 0.17 9.62 -19.97
CA VAL A 139 0.62 9.82 -21.36
C VAL A 139 2.11 9.55 -21.44
N GLU A 140 2.56 8.83 -22.48
CA GLU A 140 3.97 8.48 -22.70
C GLU A 140 4.89 9.70 -22.58
N GLY A 141 5.95 9.57 -21.77
CA GLY A 141 6.92 10.67 -21.52
C GLY A 141 6.45 11.66 -20.46
N GLY A 142 5.26 11.53 -19.93
CA GLY A 142 4.72 12.34 -18.83
C GLY A 142 4.79 11.62 -17.48
N GLU A 143 4.04 12.14 -16.52
CA GLU A 143 3.89 11.56 -15.18
C GLU A 143 2.40 11.28 -14.89
N VAL A 144 2.11 10.12 -14.29
CA VAL A 144 0.80 9.82 -13.74
C VAL A 144 0.79 10.05 -12.25
N GLU A 145 -0.26 10.68 -11.75
CA GLU A 145 -0.50 10.86 -10.32
C GLU A 145 -1.66 9.94 -9.88
N LEU A 146 -1.34 9.02 -8.97
CA LEU A 146 -2.28 8.05 -8.41
C LEU A 146 -2.38 8.25 -6.90
N THR A 147 -3.60 8.31 -6.40
CA THR A 147 -3.87 8.40 -4.96
C THR A 147 -4.61 7.15 -4.51
N CYS A 148 -4.04 6.46 -3.54
CA CYS A 148 -4.72 5.37 -2.84
C CYS A 148 -5.35 5.91 -1.56
N VAL A 149 -6.62 5.63 -1.34
CA VAL A 149 -7.38 6.11 -0.19
C VAL A 149 -7.96 4.92 0.58
N SER A 150 -7.71 4.89 1.89
CA SER A 150 -8.41 4.04 2.85
C SER A 150 -9.23 4.96 3.74
N GLU A 151 -10.49 4.92 3.56
CA GLU A 151 -11.39 5.81 4.29
C GLU A 151 -11.57 5.42 5.72
N ARG A 152 -11.91 5.29 6.54
CA ARG A 152 -12.33 4.95 7.88
C ARG A 152 -11.51 3.84 8.53
N SER A 153 -10.62 4.20 9.45
CA SER A 153 -9.89 3.23 10.28
C SER A 153 -9.57 3.79 11.67
N LYS A 154 -9.36 2.91 12.64
CA LYS A 154 -8.88 3.27 13.97
C LYS A 154 -8.15 2.07 14.62
N PRO A 155 -6.84 2.22 14.94
CA PRO A 155 -5.97 3.35 14.60
C PRO A 155 -5.86 3.60 13.08
N PRO A 156 -5.17 4.66 12.64
CA PRO A 156 -4.95 4.90 11.21
C PRO A 156 -4.34 3.70 10.50
N ALA A 157 -4.86 3.35 9.32
CA ALA A 157 -4.28 2.32 8.47
C ALA A 157 -2.93 2.76 7.91
N THR A 158 -2.05 1.81 7.61
CA THR A 158 -0.80 2.07 6.89
C THR A 158 -0.98 1.68 5.43
N LEU A 159 -0.87 2.67 4.53
CA LEU A 159 -0.97 2.47 3.08
C LEU A 159 0.40 2.46 2.43
N ARG A 160 0.62 1.51 1.52
CA ARG A 160 1.81 1.47 0.68
C ARG A 160 1.50 1.06 -0.75
N TRP A 161 2.25 1.62 -1.69
CA TRP A 161 2.21 1.24 -3.08
C TRP A 161 3.29 0.21 -3.38
N VAL A 162 2.92 -0.80 -4.17
CA VAL A 162 3.82 -1.90 -4.55
C VAL A 162 3.73 -2.13 -6.05
N ARG A 163 4.91 -2.22 -6.71
CA ARG A 163 5.08 -2.66 -8.09
C ARG A 163 6.19 -3.72 -8.13
N ASP A 164 5.95 -4.85 -8.76
CA ASP A 164 6.94 -5.93 -8.91
C ASP A 164 7.60 -6.34 -7.58
N ARG A 165 6.78 -6.43 -6.49
CA ARG A 165 7.20 -6.71 -5.11
C ARG A 165 8.10 -5.64 -4.48
N ARG A 166 8.26 -4.47 -5.11
CA ARG A 166 9.02 -3.34 -4.57
C ARG A 166 8.04 -2.25 -4.14
N GLU A 167 8.32 -1.66 -3.01
CA GLU A 167 7.57 -0.53 -2.51
C GLU A 167 7.93 0.74 -3.31
N ILE A 168 6.91 1.50 -3.65
CA ILE A 168 7.05 2.81 -4.29
C ILE A 168 6.81 3.85 -3.20
N PRO A 169 7.76 4.77 -2.95
CA PRO A 169 7.58 5.84 -1.99
C PRO A 169 6.50 6.81 -2.48
N GLY A 170 5.59 7.17 -1.58
CA GLY A 170 4.53 8.14 -1.85
C GLY A 170 4.37 9.14 -0.72
N VAL A 171 3.55 10.14 -0.94
CA VAL A 171 3.20 11.18 0.04
C VAL A 171 1.94 10.74 0.77
N VAL A 172 2.08 10.48 2.07
CA VAL A 172 0.99 10.05 2.93
C VAL A 172 0.33 11.29 3.56
N SER A 173 -1.01 11.34 3.52
CA SER A 173 -1.82 12.32 4.21
C SER A 173 -2.89 11.63 5.06
N GLN A 174 -3.27 12.26 6.16
CA GLN A 174 -4.29 11.75 7.08
C GLN A 174 -5.34 12.83 7.32
N GLN A 175 -6.59 12.41 7.34
CA GLN A 175 -7.73 13.28 7.64
C GLN A 175 -8.55 12.67 8.76
N GLU A 176 -8.70 13.41 9.84
CA GLU A 176 -9.53 12.99 10.97
C GLU A 176 -11.01 13.15 10.66
N ASN A 177 -11.78 12.08 10.85
CA ASN A 177 -13.22 12.03 10.67
C ASN A 177 -13.87 11.64 12.01
N GLY A 178 -13.92 12.62 12.93
CA GLY A 178 -14.36 12.38 14.30
C GLY A 178 -13.41 11.46 15.07
N LYS A 179 -13.83 10.23 15.37
CA LYS A 179 -12.99 9.26 16.10
C LYS A 179 -12.25 8.28 15.19
N THR A 180 -12.41 8.37 13.89
CA THR A 180 -11.72 7.55 12.88
C THR A 180 -10.87 8.43 11.98
N VAL A 181 -9.95 7.82 11.22
CA VAL A 181 -9.03 8.51 10.34
C VAL A 181 -9.10 7.92 8.94
N SER A 182 -9.18 8.77 7.92
CA SER A 182 -8.96 8.42 6.53
C SER A 182 -7.49 8.66 6.19
N VAL A 183 -6.88 7.72 5.49
CA VAL A 183 -5.47 7.80 5.08
C VAL A 183 -5.41 7.76 3.56
N SER A 184 -4.62 8.64 2.97
CA SER A 184 -4.31 8.63 1.54
C SER A 184 -2.80 8.53 1.32
N ASN A 185 -2.41 7.87 0.22
CA ASN A 185 -1.03 7.77 -0.21
C ASN A 185 -0.96 8.07 -1.70
N THR A 186 -0.31 9.17 -2.06
CA THR A 186 -0.19 9.66 -3.44
C THR A 186 1.20 9.40 -3.98
N ILE A 187 1.27 8.78 -5.17
CA ILE A 187 2.50 8.57 -5.91
C ILE A 187 2.46 9.32 -7.24
N ARG A 188 3.63 9.76 -7.70
CA ARG A 188 3.87 10.29 -9.04
C ARG A 188 4.89 9.40 -9.74
N LEU A 189 4.50 8.89 -10.90
CA LEU A 189 5.31 7.95 -11.65
C LEU A 189 5.53 8.48 -13.06
N PRO A 190 6.79 8.57 -13.52
CA PRO A 190 7.08 8.76 -14.93
C PRO A 190 6.62 7.49 -15.68
N VAL A 191 5.96 7.68 -16.80
CA VAL A 191 5.40 6.59 -17.58
C VAL A 191 5.93 6.57 -18.99
N GLU A 192 6.27 5.38 -19.44
CA GLU A 192 6.70 5.08 -20.80
C GLU A 192 5.71 4.07 -21.43
N ARG A 193 5.77 3.94 -22.75
CA ARG A 193 4.98 2.95 -23.53
C ARG A 193 5.05 1.53 -22.97
N LYS A 194 6.23 1.11 -22.47
CA LYS A 194 6.46 -0.21 -21.89
C LYS A 194 5.69 -0.45 -20.58
N ASP A 195 5.26 0.63 -19.92
CA ASP A 195 4.53 0.56 -18.64
C ASP A 195 3.03 0.34 -18.85
N ASN A 196 2.56 0.38 -20.11
CA ASN A 196 1.17 0.10 -20.41
C ASN A 196 0.78 -1.31 -19.98
N GLY A 197 -0.29 -1.41 -19.21
CA GLY A 197 -0.74 -2.68 -18.63
C GLY A 197 0.03 -3.13 -17.38
N ALA A 198 1.02 -2.37 -16.90
CA ALA A 198 1.74 -2.69 -15.68
C ALA A 198 0.82 -2.69 -14.45
N ALA A 199 0.98 -3.69 -13.61
CA ALA A 199 0.17 -3.86 -12.40
C ALA A 199 0.81 -3.12 -11.22
N LEU A 200 0.01 -2.27 -10.58
CA LEU A 200 0.30 -1.63 -9.31
C LEU A 200 -0.66 -2.18 -8.24
N SER A 201 -0.22 -2.22 -7.02
CA SER A 201 -1.05 -2.64 -5.89
C SER A 201 -0.95 -1.62 -4.77
N CYS A 202 -2.08 -1.17 -4.26
CA CYS A 202 -2.14 -0.47 -2.99
C CYS A 202 -2.53 -1.44 -1.90
N GLU A 203 -1.70 -1.54 -0.87
CA GLU A 203 -1.88 -2.41 0.28
C GLU A 203 -2.19 -1.57 1.52
N ALA A 204 -3.29 -1.88 2.20
CA ALA A 204 -3.64 -1.36 3.51
C ALA A 204 -3.36 -2.41 4.57
N SER A 205 -2.52 -2.08 5.54
CA SER A 205 -2.24 -2.91 6.72
C SER A 205 -2.78 -2.25 7.98
N HIS A 206 -3.26 -3.10 8.92
CA HIS A 206 -3.88 -2.62 10.14
C HIS A 206 -3.82 -3.73 11.23
N PRO A 207 -3.68 -3.39 12.52
CA PRO A 207 -3.62 -4.38 13.59
C PRO A 207 -4.81 -5.34 13.64
N ALA A 208 -6.01 -4.88 13.29
CA ALA A 208 -7.22 -5.69 13.27
C ALA A 208 -7.24 -6.77 12.18
N LEU A 209 -6.41 -6.66 11.14
CA LEU A 209 -6.36 -7.62 10.03
C LEU A 209 -5.47 -8.84 10.32
N VAL A 210 -4.82 -8.91 11.49
CA VAL A 210 -4.03 -10.05 12.00
C VAL A 210 -3.11 -10.64 10.94
N GLY A 211 -2.19 -9.80 10.39
CA GLY A 211 -1.22 -10.22 9.37
C GLY A 211 -1.75 -10.31 7.94
N GLN A 212 -3.04 -10.13 7.73
CA GLN A 212 -3.64 -9.94 6.41
C GLN A 212 -3.55 -8.48 5.98
N LYS A 213 -3.76 -8.23 4.70
CA LYS A 213 -3.80 -6.88 4.13
C LYS A 213 -5.00 -6.76 3.20
N ASN A 214 -5.61 -5.61 3.20
CA ASN A 214 -6.57 -5.26 2.17
C ASN A 214 -5.82 -4.69 0.97
N VAL A 215 -6.02 -5.27 -0.21
CA VAL A 215 -5.24 -4.94 -1.41
C VAL A 215 -6.19 -4.51 -2.53
N ARG A 216 -5.84 -3.38 -3.17
CA ARG A 216 -6.45 -2.94 -4.42
C ARG A 216 -5.41 -3.00 -5.52
N HIS A 217 -5.73 -3.75 -6.57
CA HIS A 217 -4.90 -3.79 -7.78
C HIS A 217 -5.38 -2.72 -8.77
N TYR A 218 -4.43 -2.06 -9.39
CA TYR A 218 -4.64 -1.08 -10.45
C TYR A 218 -3.72 -1.42 -11.62
N ARG A 219 -4.24 -1.38 -12.84
CA ARG A 219 -3.46 -1.59 -14.06
C ARG A 219 -3.29 -0.25 -14.76
N LEU A 220 -2.04 0.14 -15.02
CA LEU A 220 -1.73 1.35 -15.75
C LEU A 220 -2.26 1.27 -17.17
N ASP A 221 -2.94 2.33 -17.59
CA ASP A 221 -3.40 2.56 -18.95
C ASP A 221 -2.65 3.76 -19.52
N VAL A 222 -1.49 3.48 -20.17
CA VAL A 222 -0.61 4.52 -20.69
C VAL A 222 -0.98 4.81 -22.13
N HIS A 223 -1.35 6.05 -22.41
CA HIS A 223 -1.68 6.52 -23.76
C HIS A 223 -0.43 6.91 -24.53
N PHE A 224 -0.33 6.49 -25.79
CA PHE A 224 0.80 6.79 -26.67
C PHE A 224 0.46 6.82 -28.14
N ALA A 225 1.26 7.55 -28.91
CA ALA A 225 1.15 7.64 -30.36
C ALA A 225 1.32 6.26 -31.01
N PRO A 226 0.69 6.02 -32.17
CA PRO A 226 0.84 4.76 -32.87
C PRO A 226 2.28 4.55 -33.37
N THR A 227 2.66 3.29 -33.55
CA THR A 227 3.78 2.89 -34.38
C THR A 227 3.26 2.03 -35.53
N VAL A 228 3.81 2.26 -36.71
CA VAL A 228 3.41 1.60 -37.95
C VAL A 228 4.61 0.86 -38.50
N ARG A 229 4.42 -0.35 -38.97
CA ARG A 229 5.43 -1.15 -39.64
C ARG A 229 4.82 -1.97 -40.76
N ILE A 230 5.35 -1.85 -41.99
CA ILE A 230 5.00 -2.66 -43.14
C ILE A 230 5.90 -3.92 -43.13
N SER A 231 5.27 -5.09 -43.24
CA SER A 231 6.00 -6.34 -43.41
C SER A 231 6.31 -6.54 -44.90
N PRO A 232 7.61 -6.53 -45.30
CA PRO A 232 8.00 -6.72 -46.69
C PRO A 232 7.72 -8.16 -47.13
N PRO A 233 7.38 -8.41 -48.39
CA PRO A 233 7.26 -9.74 -48.97
C PRO A 233 8.63 -10.42 -49.02
N GLN A 234 8.63 -11.75 -49.09
CA GLN A 234 9.85 -12.53 -49.27
C GLN A 234 10.09 -12.80 -50.75
N GLY A 235 11.31 -12.55 -51.19
CA GLY A 235 11.77 -12.85 -52.54
C GLY A 235 11.63 -11.71 -53.55
N ILE A 236 12.02 -11.98 -54.78
CA ILE A 236 11.99 -11.02 -55.91
C ILE A 236 10.62 -11.12 -56.57
N LEU A 237 9.95 -9.99 -56.66
CA LEU A 237 8.63 -9.87 -57.33
C LEU A 237 8.77 -9.68 -58.82
N ARG A 238 8.02 -10.45 -59.58
CA ARG A 238 8.03 -10.44 -61.03
C ARG A 238 6.66 -10.08 -61.61
N GLU A 239 6.61 -9.74 -62.88
CA GLU A 239 5.36 -9.52 -63.57
C GLU A 239 4.46 -10.74 -63.51
N GLY A 240 3.18 -10.50 -63.21
CA GLY A 240 2.19 -11.54 -62.99
C GLY A 240 2.03 -12.07 -61.59
N ASP A 241 3.02 -11.82 -60.70
CA ASP A 241 2.95 -12.21 -59.30
C ASP A 241 1.83 -11.47 -58.54
N SER A 242 1.52 -11.93 -57.34
CA SER A 242 0.63 -11.23 -56.39
C SER A 242 1.43 -10.73 -55.20
N LEU A 243 1.06 -9.58 -54.69
CA LEU A 243 1.68 -8.94 -53.52
C LEU A 243 0.64 -8.69 -52.42
N SER A 244 0.99 -9.03 -51.18
CA SER A 244 0.22 -8.66 -50.03
C SER A 244 1.15 -7.95 -49.03
N LEU A 245 0.86 -6.67 -48.77
CA LEU A 245 1.57 -5.85 -47.80
C LEU A 245 0.71 -5.72 -46.55
N THR A 246 1.20 -6.22 -45.44
CA THR A 246 0.52 -6.09 -44.14
C THR A 246 1.11 -4.97 -43.34
N CYS A 247 0.27 -4.06 -42.87
CA CYS A 247 0.60 -2.93 -42.01
C CYS A 247 0.32 -3.30 -40.55
N SER A 248 1.34 -3.56 -39.79
CA SER A 248 1.25 -3.77 -38.32
C SER A 248 1.20 -2.43 -37.63
N VAL A 249 0.14 -2.21 -36.87
CA VAL A 249 -0.06 -0.95 -36.12
C VAL A 249 -0.23 -1.28 -34.63
N THR A 250 0.51 -0.54 -33.80
CA THR A 250 0.33 -0.54 -32.35
C THR A 250 0.08 0.88 -31.89
N GLY A 251 -0.59 1.04 -30.75
CA GLY A 251 -0.89 2.35 -30.15
C GLY A 251 -1.87 2.18 -29.00
N ASN A 252 -1.96 3.18 -28.15
CA ASN A 252 -3.00 3.23 -27.14
C ASN A 252 -3.58 4.65 -27.04
N PRO A 253 -4.83 4.86 -27.38
CA PRO A 253 -5.78 3.91 -27.99
C PRO A 253 -5.31 3.36 -29.35
N LEU A 254 -5.70 2.13 -29.67
CA LEU A 254 -5.40 1.56 -30.97
C LEU A 254 -6.09 2.41 -32.08
N PRO A 255 -5.35 2.83 -33.14
CA PRO A 255 -5.94 3.52 -34.28
C PRO A 255 -7.09 2.75 -34.87
N ARG A 256 -8.18 3.45 -35.16
CA ARG A 256 -9.37 2.85 -35.82
C ARG A 256 -9.20 2.73 -37.31
N ASP A 257 -8.56 3.77 -37.90
CA ASP A 257 -8.42 3.88 -39.35
C ASP A 257 -6.96 3.77 -39.75
N ILE A 258 -6.68 2.92 -40.73
CA ILE A 258 -5.40 2.74 -41.36
C ILE A 258 -5.54 3.14 -42.82
N LEU A 259 -4.71 4.09 -43.26
CA LEU A 259 -4.76 4.63 -44.60
C LEU A 259 -3.58 4.13 -45.44
N TRP A 260 -3.88 3.48 -46.56
CA TRP A 260 -2.90 3.17 -47.57
C TRP A 260 -2.92 4.23 -48.67
N SER A 261 -1.77 4.63 -49.16
CA SER A 261 -1.59 5.55 -50.28
C SER A 261 -0.33 5.22 -51.06
N ARG A 262 -0.19 5.75 -52.25
CA ARG A 262 1.02 5.70 -53.05
C ARG A 262 1.62 7.10 -53.14
N VAL A 263 2.93 7.21 -52.98
CA VAL A 263 3.60 8.51 -53.01
C VAL A 263 3.58 9.08 -54.44
N ASN A 264 3.09 10.31 -54.59
CA ASN A 264 2.96 11.05 -55.84
C ASN A 264 2.03 10.44 -56.91
N ASP A 265 1.19 9.47 -56.54
CA ASP A 265 0.29 8.80 -57.45
C ASP A 265 -0.93 8.22 -56.70
N THR A 266 -1.94 7.76 -57.43
CA THR A 266 -3.07 7.04 -56.88
C THR A 266 -2.75 5.56 -56.72
N LEU A 267 -3.46 4.88 -55.82
CA LEU A 267 -3.38 3.42 -55.73
C LEU A 267 -3.80 2.80 -57.07
N PRO A 268 -3.15 1.68 -57.48
CA PRO A 268 -3.57 0.96 -58.72
C PRO A 268 -5.03 0.54 -58.68
N GLU A 269 -5.72 0.59 -59.81
CA GLU A 269 -7.16 0.28 -59.92
C GLU A 269 -7.56 -1.11 -59.40
N ARG A 270 -6.61 -2.06 -59.35
CA ARG A 270 -6.81 -3.44 -58.86
C ARG A 270 -6.21 -3.68 -57.50
N ALA A 271 -5.86 -2.63 -56.79
CA ALA A 271 -5.39 -2.73 -55.41
C ALA A 271 -6.60 -2.80 -54.49
N GLU A 272 -6.64 -3.85 -53.67
CA GLU A 272 -7.70 -4.08 -52.70
C GLU A 272 -7.17 -3.86 -51.29
N ILE A 273 -7.91 -3.12 -50.45
CA ILE A 273 -7.57 -2.91 -49.04
C ILE A 273 -8.52 -3.79 -48.22
N SER A 274 -7.95 -4.76 -47.49
CA SER A 274 -8.67 -5.60 -46.55
C SER A 274 -8.12 -5.38 -45.15
N GLY A 275 -8.81 -4.57 -44.34
CA GLY A 275 -8.37 -4.17 -43.00
C GLY A 275 -7.02 -3.46 -43.03
N THR A 276 -5.99 -4.11 -42.52
CA THR A 276 -4.62 -3.58 -42.44
C THR A 276 -3.77 -3.97 -43.68
N THR A 277 -4.30 -4.74 -44.59
CA THR A 277 -3.54 -5.36 -45.69
C THR A 277 -3.90 -4.74 -47.02
N LEU A 278 -2.91 -4.35 -47.80
CA LEU A 278 -3.02 -3.96 -49.18
C LEU A 278 -2.63 -5.14 -50.06
N VAL A 279 -3.56 -5.57 -50.93
CA VAL A 279 -3.39 -6.71 -51.84
C VAL A 279 -3.37 -6.22 -53.25
N MET A 280 -2.36 -6.62 -54.03
CA MET A 280 -2.25 -6.36 -55.48
C MET A 280 -2.03 -7.66 -56.20
N SER A 281 -2.91 -7.98 -57.13
CA SER A 281 -2.82 -9.15 -58.01
C SER A 281 -2.29 -8.79 -59.39
N ARG A 282 -1.56 -9.70 -60.04
CA ARG A 282 -0.99 -9.52 -61.40
C ARG A 282 -0.12 -8.28 -61.50
N LEU A 283 0.98 -8.29 -60.73
CA LEU A 283 1.94 -7.20 -60.75
C LEU A 283 2.46 -6.91 -62.16
N SER A 284 2.72 -5.64 -62.42
CA SER A 284 3.40 -5.13 -63.62
C SER A 284 4.32 -3.98 -63.24
N GLN A 285 5.21 -3.56 -64.11
CA GLN A 285 6.10 -2.43 -63.89
C GLN A 285 5.39 -1.11 -63.55
N THR A 286 4.12 -0.96 -63.98
CA THR A 286 3.29 0.20 -63.65
C THR A 286 2.96 0.30 -62.18
N HIS A 287 3.09 -0.81 -61.41
CA HIS A 287 2.92 -0.86 -59.98
C HIS A 287 4.16 -0.42 -59.20
N ASN A 288 5.32 -0.25 -59.86
CA ASN A 288 6.53 0.22 -59.24
C ASN A 288 6.33 1.57 -58.57
N GLY A 289 6.71 1.70 -57.29
CA GLY A 289 6.55 2.94 -56.56
C GLY A 289 6.60 2.73 -55.07
N THR A 290 6.46 3.80 -54.33
CA THR A 290 6.51 3.78 -52.84
C THR A 290 5.09 3.82 -52.28
N TYR A 291 4.76 2.80 -51.53
CA TYR A 291 3.47 2.64 -50.85
C TYR A 291 3.63 3.04 -49.38
N LEU A 292 2.67 3.81 -48.88
CA LEU A 292 2.69 4.39 -47.54
C LEU A 292 1.50 3.86 -46.76
N CYS A 293 1.77 3.33 -45.57
CA CYS A 293 0.76 3.02 -44.57
C CYS A 293 0.80 4.08 -43.45
N GLN A 294 -0.32 4.67 -43.14
CA GLN A 294 -0.47 5.71 -42.12
C GLN A 294 -1.53 5.32 -41.10
N ALA A 295 -1.26 5.66 -39.85
CA ALA A 295 -2.23 5.52 -38.74
C ALA A 295 -2.12 6.71 -37.80
N HIS A 296 -3.24 7.08 -37.17
CA HIS A 296 -3.25 8.13 -36.15
C HIS A 296 -4.20 7.81 -35.01
N ASN A 297 -3.91 8.35 -33.85
CA ASN A 297 -4.80 8.44 -32.71
C ASN A 297 -4.74 9.85 -32.11
N ASN A 298 -5.37 10.07 -30.96
CA ASN A 298 -5.39 11.39 -30.30
C ASN A 298 -4.01 11.87 -29.84
N TYR A 299 -3.02 10.96 -29.75
CA TYR A 299 -1.68 11.25 -29.20
C TYR A 299 -0.62 11.41 -30.29
N GLY A 300 -0.95 11.11 -31.57
CA GLY A 300 -0.03 11.34 -32.67
C GLY A 300 -0.36 10.58 -33.95
N ARG A 301 0.58 10.71 -34.90
CA ARG A 301 0.51 10.06 -36.22
C ARG A 301 1.80 9.30 -36.46
N ALA A 302 1.70 8.17 -37.17
CA ALA A 302 2.85 7.43 -37.66
C ALA A 302 2.60 6.90 -39.06
N ALA A 303 3.68 6.72 -39.78
CA ALA A 303 3.67 6.16 -41.12
C ALA A 303 4.90 5.30 -41.34
N ASP A 304 4.76 4.30 -42.23
CA ASP A 304 5.87 3.51 -42.73
C ASP A 304 5.70 3.35 -44.26
N GLN A 305 6.82 3.17 -44.97
CA GLN A 305 6.83 3.12 -46.42
C GLN A 305 7.54 1.84 -46.90
N TYR A 306 7.04 1.34 -48.03
CA TYR A 306 7.61 0.22 -48.76
C TYR A 306 7.75 0.56 -50.23
N THR A 307 8.95 0.40 -50.81
CA THR A 307 9.20 0.61 -52.21
C THR A 307 9.10 -0.70 -52.98
N LEU A 308 8.09 -0.82 -53.83
CA LEU A 308 7.86 -1.96 -54.71
C LEU A 308 8.68 -1.81 -55.99
N LEU A 309 9.41 -2.88 -56.32
CA LEU A 309 10.11 -3.07 -57.58
C LEU A 309 9.68 -4.41 -58.17
N VAL A 310 9.06 -4.37 -59.34
CA VAL A 310 8.63 -5.52 -60.11
C VAL A 310 9.57 -5.72 -61.30
N TYR A 311 10.15 -6.90 -61.39
CA TYR A 311 11.10 -7.25 -62.43
C TYR A 311 10.38 -7.96 -63.62
N GLU A 312 10.89 -7.75 -64.81
CA GLU A 312 10.41 -8.44 -66.00
C GLU A 312 10.69 -9.95 -65.94
N ASN A 313 9.79 -10.74 -66.52
CA ASN A 313 10.05 -12.14 -66.76
C ASN A 313 10.98 -12.27 -67.98
N VAL A 314 12.29 -12.30 -67.78
CA VAL A 314 13.23 -12.59 -68.85
C VAL A 314 13.09 -14.08 -69.23
N SER A 315 12.32 -14.34 -70.30
CA SER A 315 12.39 -15.62 -70.98
C SER A 315 13.75 -15.72 -71.72
N VAL A 316 14.68 -16.43 -71.14
CA VAL A 316 15.94 -16.77 -71.84
C VAL A 316 15.57 -17.77 -72.94
N PHE A 317 15.36 -17.23 -74.14
CA PHE A 317 15.35 -18.07 -75.32
C PHE A 317 16.79 -18.57 -75.51
N VAL A 318 17.09 -19.80 -75.04
CA VAL A 318 18.29 -20.52 -75.45
C VAL A 318 18.10 -20.88 -76.92
N SER A 319 18.57 -20.04 -77.84
CA SER A 319 18.76 -20.45 -79.23
C SER A 319 19.82 -21.52 -79.27
N THR A 320 19.41 -22.77 -79.35
CA THR A 320 20.26 -23.89 -79.69
C THR A 320 20.63 -23.82 -81.19
N THR A 321 21.65 -23.09 -81.51
CA THR A 321 22.33 -23.23 -82.79
C THR A 321 23.29 -24.39 -82.69
N SER A 322 22.84 -25.52 -83.20
CA SER A 322 23.68 -26.73 -83.38
C SER A 322 24.69 -26.47 -84.48
N HIS A 323 25.95 -26.42 -84.15
CA HIS A 323 27.04 -26.70 -85.06
C HIS A 323 27.90 -27.87 -84.52
N PRO A 324 28.16 -28.89 -85.32
CA PRO A 324 29.00 -29.98 -84.92
C PRO A 324 30.46 -29.67 -85.20
N VAL A 325 31.34 -29.74 -84.21
CA VAL A 325 32.77 -29.86 -84.42
C VAL A 325 33.35 -30.90 -83.51
N THR A 326 33.91 -31.84 -84.21
CA THR A 326 34.78 -32.97 -83.96
C THR A 326 35.77 -32.89 -82.79
N SER A 327 35.79 -33.97 -82.08
CA SER A 327 36.86 -34.60 -81.26
C SER A 327 38.26 -34.02 -81.29
N SER A 328 38.91 -33.93 -80.15
CA SER A 328 40.11 -34.72 -79.77
C SER A 328 40.61 -34.34 -78.36
N SER A 329 40.75 -35.44 -77.60
CA SER A 329 41.84 -35.85 -76.70
C SER A 329 42.47 -34.97 -75.67
N SER A 330 42.60 -35.66 -74.54
CA SER A 330 43.69 -35.71 -73.56
C SER A 330 43.58 -34.93 -72.23
N LEU A 331 43.25 -35.70 -71.24
CA LEU A 331 43.81 -35.88 -69.86
C LEU A 331 44.88 -34.92 -69.34
N PRO A 332 45.20 -34.98 -68.06
CA PRO A 332 44.52 -34.54 -66.82
C PRO A 332 45.40 -33.52 -66.06
N TRP A 333 44.80 -32.75 -65.22
CA TRP A 333 45.62 -31.96 -64.34
C TRP A 333 44.95 -31.77 -62.98
N THR A 334 45.66 -32.28 -62.01
CA THR A 334 45.50 -31.85 -60.62
C THR A 334 45.87 -30.37 -60.46
N ALA A 335 45.02 -29.57 -59.95
CA ALA A 335 45.41 -28.26 -59.44
C ALA A 335 45.02 -28.15 -57.98
N ALA A 336 46.02 -27.97 -57.18
CA ALA A 336 45.94 -27.64 -55.77
C ALA A 336 45.28 -26.30 -55.56
N ASP A 337 44.41 -26.24 -54.57
CA ASP A 337 43.86 -25.04 -54.04
C ASP A 337 44.82 -24.38 -53.02
N PRO A 338 45.30 -23.15 -53.24
CA PRO A 338 46.13 -22.44 -52.26
C PRO A 338 45.26 -21.40 -51.58
N GLY A 339 44.67 -21.70 -50.42
CA GLY A 339 43.98 -20.69 -49.64
C GLY A 339 43.24 -21.14 -48.42
N ALA A 340 43.61 -22.27 -47.86
CA ALA A 340 43.11 -22.61 -46.50
C ALA A 340 43.97 -21.86 -45.48
N VAL A 341 43.45 -20.74 -45.00
CA VAL A 341 43.95 -20.07 -43.80
C VAL A 341 43.58 -20.96 -42.61
N VAL A 342 44.58 -21.63 -42.05
CA VAL A 342 44.45 -22.32 -40.77
C VAL A 342 44.45 -21.27 -39.68
N GLU A 343 43.29 -20.91 -39.18
CA GLU A 343 43.18 -20.24 -37.90
C GLU A 343 43.52 -21.20 -36.78
N THR A 344 44.71 -21.06 -36.22
CA THR A 344 45.08 -21.71 -34.97
C THR A 344 44.35 -20.99 -33.82
N HIS A 345 43.19 -21.51 -33.46
CA HIS A 345 42.57 -21.19 -32.19
C HIS A 345 43.40 -21.85 -31.07
N SER A 346 44.17 -21.04 -30.35
CA SER A 346 44.67 -21.43 -29.04
C SER A 346 43.50 -21.51 -28.09
N ALA A 347 43.02 -22.70 -27.86
CA ALA A 347 41.99 -23.01 -26.87
C ALA A 347 42.55 -22.74 -25.48
N VAL A 348 42.27 -21.54 -24.95
CA VAL A 348 42.39 -21.30 -23.51
C VAL A 348 41.29 -22.09 -22.85
N PRO A 349 41.57 -22.97 -21.88
CA PRO A 349 40.54 -23.78 -21.25
C PRO A 349 39.64 -22.92 -20.36
N TYR A 350 38.55 -22.51 -20.91
CA TYR A 350 37.49 -21.73 -20.22
C TYR A 350 37.05 -22.30 -18.84
N PRO A 351 37.10 -23.62 -18.58
CA PRO A 351 36.77 -24.18 -17.27
C PRO A 351 37.71 -23.73 -16.14
N VAL A 352 39.00 -23.49 -16.45
CA VAL A 352 40.00 -23.06 -15.45
C VAL A 352 39.79 -21.59 -15.07
N ILE A 353 39.47 -20.73 -16.04
CA ILE A 353 39.19 -19.32 -15.78
C ILE A 353 37.89 -19.17 -14.99
N GLY A 354 36.86 -19.95 -15.32
CA GLY A 354 35.58 -19.95 -14.58
C GLY A 354 35.76 -20.43 -13.13
N GLY A 355 36.59 -21.42 -12.88
CA GLY A 355 36.86 -21.93 -11.53
C GLY A 355 37.61 -20.90 -10.66
N VAL A 356 38.61 -20.25 -11.21
CA VAL A 356 39.37 -19.22 -10.47
C VAL A 356 38.49 -18.00 -10.16
N LEU A 357 37.67 -17.53 -11.11
CA LEU A 357 36.72 -16.45 -10.90
C LEU A 357 35.68 -16.79 -9.81
N ALA A 358 35.13 -17.99 -9.83
CA ALA A 358 34.17 -18.44 -8.81
C ALA A 358 34.81 -18.50 -7.41
N LEU A 359 36.04 -18.95 -7.27
CA LEU A 359 36.78 -18.95 -6.01
C LEU A 359 37.05 -17.52 -5.51
N LEU A 360 37.42 -16.60 -6.39
CA LEU A 360 37.63 -15.17 -6.01
C LEU A 360 36.34 -14.52 -5.53
N VAL A 361 35.23 -14.73 -6.24
CA VAL A 361 33.92 -14.21 -5.81
C VAL A 361 33.50 -14.80 -4.46
N PHE A 362 33.68 -16.12 -4.27
CA PHE A 362 33.37 -16.76 -3.01
C PHE A 362 34.20 -16.22 -1.83
N THR A 363 35.51 -16.03 -2.02
CA THR A 363 36.38 -15.44 -0.97
C THR A 363 35.98 -14.02 -0.62
N ILE A 364 35.62 -13.19 -1.61
CA ILE A 364 35.15 -11.81 -1.38
C ILE A 364 33.85 -11.83 -0.57
N ILE A 365 32.91 -12.71 -0.91
CA ILE A 365 31.66 -12.85 -0.17
C ILE A 365 31.91 -13.26 1.28
N CYS A 366 32.80 -14.25 1.51
CA CYS A 366 33.15 -14.66 2.87
C CYS A 366 33.77 -13.53 3.68
N VAL A 367 34.69 -12.74 3.09
CA VAL A 367 35.29 -11.58 3.76
C VAL A 367 34.24 -10.52 4.09
N LEU A 368 33.30 -10.25 3.17
CA LEU A 368 32.21 -9.30 3.44
C LEU A 368 31.30 -9.77 4.56
N ILE A 369 30.94 -11.05 4.62
CA ILE A 369 30.13 -11.62 5.70
C ILE A 369 30.86 -11.48 7.03
N VAL A 370 32.15 -11.79 7.10
CA VAL A 370 32.95 -11.67 8.33
C VAL A 370 33.06 -10.20 8.76
N THR A 371 33.30 -9.28 7.83
CA THR A 371 33.40 -7.84 8.17
C THR A 371 32.07 -7.26 8.64
N ILE A 372 30.95 -7.65 8.02
CA ILE A 372 29.61 -7.25 8.47
C ILE A 372 29.34 -7.83 9.86
N TRP A 373 29.65 -9.09 10.07
CA TRP A 373 29.43 -9.77 11.36
C TRP A 373 30.27 -9.12 12.48
N CYS A 374 31.55 -8.80 12.22
CA CYS A 374 32.41 -8.07 13.13
C CYS A 374 31.87 -6.64 13.41
N SER A 375 31.40 -5.94 12.37
CA SER A 375 30.84 -4.59 12.55
C SER A 375 29.56 -4.57 13.37
N VAL A 376 28.68 -5.57 13.16
CA VAL A 376 27.45 -5.73 13.96
C VAL A 376 27.80 -6.04 15.41
N ARG A 377 28.79 -6.90 15.64
CA ARG A 377 29.25 -7.26 16.99
C ARG A 377 29.89 -6.06 17.71
N GLN A 378 30.71 -5.28 17.01
CA GLN A 378 31.30 -4.04 17.59
C GLN A 378 30.22 -2.99 17.93
N LYS A 379 29.17 -2.85 17.10
CA LYS A 379 28.03 -1.96 17.42
C LYS A 379 27.24 -2.47 18.62
N ALA A 380 27.05 -3.78 18.75
CA ALA A 380 26.40 -4.37 19.92
C ALA A 380 27.21 -4.11 21.21
N ASP A 381 28.53 -4.27 21.16
CA ASP A 381 29.42 -3.98 22.31
C ASP A 381 29.45 -2.48 22.64
N GLN A 382 29.33 -1.58 21.67
CA GLN A 382 29.21 -0.15 21.90
C GLN A 382 27.88 0.22 22.58
N VAL A 383 26.78 -0.40 22.17
CA VAL A 383 25.46 -0.17 22.78
C VAL A 383 25.43 -0.66 24.22
N VAL A 384 26.09 -1.79 24.53
CA VAL A 384 26.22 -2.34 25.90
C VAL A 384 27.04 -1.40 26.77
N ARG A 385 28.11 -0.77 26.25
CA ARG A 385 28.93 0.21 27.01
C ARG A 385 28.24 1.55 27.23
N ILE A 386 27.34 1.96 26.34
CA ILE A 386 26.59 3.22 26.48
C ILE A 386 25.48 3.08 27.53
N LEU A 387 24.99 1.85 27.78
CA LEU A 387 23.87 1.58 28.69
C LEU A 387 24.27 1.30 30.12
N ASP A 388 25.58 1.26 30.46
CA ASP A 388 26.13 1.06 31.84
C ASP A 388 25.31 0.04 32.67
N LEU A 389 25.04 -1.13 32.09
CA LEU A 389 24.34 -2.21 32.76
C LEU A 389 25.35 -3.08 33.50
N GLU A 390 25.60 -2.75 34.77
CA GLU A 390 26.27 -3.68 35.66
C GLU A 390 25.42 -4.93 35.92
N PRO A 391 25.97 -6.14 35.77
CA PRO A 391 25.25 -7.36 36.09
C PRO A 391 25.24 -7.54 37.63
N VAL A 392 24.10 -7.30 38.27
CA VAL A 392 23.88 -7.72 39.64
C VAL A 392 23.68 -9.23 39.65
N LEU A 393 24.75 -9.97 39.97
CA LEU A 393 24.69 -11.40 40.25
C LEU A 393 24.03 -11.59 41.62
N CYS A 394 22.75 -11.90 41.67
CA CYS A 394 22.15 -12.56 42.83
C CYS A 394 22.29 -14.07 42.65
N GLN A 395 23.18 -14.67 43.44
CA GLN A 395 23.24 -16.13 43.63
C GLN A 395 21.96 -16.58 44.32
N MET A 396 21.13 -17.35 43.63
CA MET A 396 20.20 -18.29 44.26
C MET A 396 20.26 -19.62 43.51
N PRO A 397 20.25 -20.75 44.22
CA PRO A 397 20.38 -22.05 43.61
C PRO A 397 19.03 -22.58 43.07
N PHE A 398 19.12 -23.20 41.89
CA PHE A 398 18.16 -24.09 41.27
C PHE A 398 16.79 -23.57 40.78
N LEU A 399 16.65 -23.65 39.49
CA LEU A 399 15.49 -23.87 38.62
C LEU A 399 14.95 -22.67 37.83
N THR A 400 15.12 -22.80 36.47
CA THR A 400 14.32 -22.29 35.38
C THR A 400 14.37 -20.79 35.00
N GLN A 401 14.95 -20.58 33.84
CA GLN A 401 14.77 -19.50 32.82
C GLN A 401 14.84 -18.02 33.28
N PRO A 402 15.68 -17.20 32.63
CA PRO A 402 15.83 -15.79 32.94
C PRO A 402 14.83 -14.91 32.15
N SER A 403 13.97 -14.25 32.91
CA SER A 403 13.20 -13.11 32.45
C SER A 403 13.99 -11.84 32.71
N TYR A 404 14.34 -11.09 31.69
CA TYR A 404 15.04 -9.82 31.86
C TYR A 404 14.03 -8.70 32.15
N TYR A 405 14.15 -8.08 33.33
CA TYR A 405 13.48 -6.83 33.68
C TYR A 405 14.41 -5.65 33.42
N ILE A 406 14.02 -4.75 32.52
CA ILE A 406 14.70 -3.47 32.28
C ILE A 406 14.10 -2.41 33.21
N ARG A 407 14.88 -1.89 34.15
CA ARG A 407 14.52 -0.74 35.00
C ARG A 407 15.29 0.48 34.50
N ALA A 408 14.58 1.39 33.83
CA ALA A 408 15.12 2.69 33.46
C ALA A 408 15.30 3.57 34.73
N ARG A 409 16.47 4.16 34.91
CA ARG A 409 16.77 5.15 35.93
C ARG A 409 17.07 6.46 35.21
N ASP A 410 16.19 7.44 35.39
CA ASP A 410 16.42 8.82 34.98
C ASP A 410 17.64 9.39 35.70
N ARG A 411 18.65 9.81 34.94
CA ARG A 411 19.65 10.76 35.35
C ARG A 411 19.58 12.00 34.49
N GLN A 412 19.07 13.07 35.09
CA GLN A 412 19.39 14.41 34.65
C GLN A 412 20.90 14.65 34.76
N SER A 413 21.56 14.92 33.67
CA SER A 413 22.88 15.57 33.66
C SER A 413 22.82 16.77 32.75
N SER A 414 22.98 17.92 33.39
CA SER A 414 23.23 19.22 32.81
C SER A 414 24.44 19.20 31.89
N VAL A 415 24.29 19.68 30.64
CA VAL A 415 25.41 20.20 29.86
C VAL A 415 25.10 21.65 29.53
N ALA A 416 26.04 22.47 29.92
CA ALA A 416 26.05 23.91 29.81
C ALA A 416 26.12 24.41 28.37
N GLY A 417 25.38 25.49 28.10
CA GLY A 417 25.89 26.62 27.35
C GLY A 417 25.72 26.62 25.86
N LEU A 418 24.60 27.18 25.39
CA LEU A 418 24.63 28.14 24.31
C LEU A 418 23.41 29.04 24.44
N ALA A 419 23.68 30.32 24.58
CA ALA A 419 22.75 31.40 24.83
C ALA A 419 21.76 31.57 23.72
N MET A 420 20.46 31.53 24.07
CA MET A 420 19.42 32.23 23.34
C MET A 420 18.67 33.11 24.32
N ARG A 421 18.66 34.38 23.98
CA ARG A 421 18.10 35.49 24.73
C ARG A 421 16.59 35.26 24.99
N ALA A 422 16.24 35.39 26.22
CA ALA A 422 14.89 35.55 26.69
C ALA A 422 14.25 36.83 26.08
N TRP A 423 13.05 36.69 25.60
CA TRP A 423 12.16 37.82 25.30
C TRP A 423 11.22 38.02 26.48
N ASP A 424 11.34 39.19 27.05
CA ASP A 424 10.52 39.69 28.17
C ASP A 424 9.30 40.42 27.60
N PRO A 425 8.07 40.17 28.04
CA PRO A 425 6.90 40.90 27.56
C PRO A 425 6.51 42.06 28.52
N ALA A 426 7.14 43.17 28.38
CA ALA A 426 6.61 44.42 28.95
C ALA A 426 7.19 45.62 28.22
N THR A 427 6.48 46.15 27.26
CA THR A 427 6.30 47.56 26.96
C THR A 427 5.52 47.70 25.65
N GLY A 428 4.33 48.21 25.79
CA GLY A 428 3.48 48.60 24.65
C GLY A 428 3.76 50.03 24.19
N PRO A 429 3.20 50.40 23.08
CA PRO A 429 3.50 51.45 22.12
C PRO A 429 2.69 52.66 22.07
N PRO A 430 2.68 53.56 21.24
CA PRO A 430 1.43 54.28 21.02
C PRO A 430 1.02 54.47 19.53
N GLY A 431 -0.30 54.46 19.33
CA GLY A 431 -1.08 55.48 18.66
C GLY A 431 -1.13 55.48 17.12
N GLY A 432 -2.38 55.57 16.63
CA GLY A 432 -2.78 56.02 15.30
C GLY A 432 -3.93 55.16 14.73
N SER A 433 -5.08 55.41 15.04
CA SER A 433 -6.22 56.25 14.64
C SER A 433 -6.74 56.05 13.21
N TYR A 434 -8.11 55.84 13.22
CA TYR A 434 -9.12 56.10 12.17
C TYR A 434 -9.24 55.10 11.03
N LEU A 435 -10.39 54.60 10.67
CA LEU A 435 -11.71 55.15 10.48
C LEU A 435 -12.82 54.11 10.55
N THR A 436 -13.87 54.44 11.22
CA THR A 436 -15.21 53.92 11.18
C THR A 436 -15.86 54.03 9.82
N HIS A 437 -16.69 53.11 9.44
CA HIS A 437 -17.94 53.37 8.75
C HIS A 437 -19.01 52.37 9.18
N GLU A 438 -20.01 52.92 9.86
CA GLU A 438 -21.37 52.42 10.03
C GLU A 438 -22.10 52.44 8.69
N ALA A 439 -23.07 51.56 8.58
CA ALA A 439 -24.47 51.82 8.29
C ALA A 439 -25.13 50.46 7.93
N SER A 440 -26.06 50.00 8.75
CA SER A 440 -27.53 50.13 8.63
C SER A 440 -28.06 49.62 7.28
N GLY A 441 -28.97 48.73 7.18
CA GLY A 441 -30.15 48.40 7.91
C GLY A 441 -31.13 47.71 6.98
N LEU A 442 -32.15 47.11 7.57
CA LEU A 442 -33.51 46.85 7.06
C LEU A 442 -33.72 45.65 6.13
N ASP A 443 -34.37 44.61 6.69
CA ASP A 443 -35.77 44.20 6.53
C ASP A 443 -36.24 43.93 5.09
N GLU A 444 -36.76 42.77 4.81
CA GLU A 444 -38.18 42.41 4.84
C GLU A 444 -38.46 41.08 4.11
N HIS A 445 -39.27 40.28 4.76
CA HIS A 445 -40.33 39.41 4.30
C HIS A 445 -40.35 38.80 2.89
N GLY A 446 -40.64 37.52 2.88
CA GLY A 446 -41.19 36.82 1.73
C GLY A 446 -41.51 35.36 2.04
N GLU A 447 -42.62 35.18 2.72
CA GLU A 447 -43.47 33.98 2.78
C GLU A 447 -43.80 33.40 1.41
N VAL A 448 -44.37 32.16 1.48
CA VAL A 448 -45.32 31.52 0.56
C VAL A 448 -44.66 30.54 -0.42
N GLN A 449 -45.03 29.29 -0.60
CA GLN A 449 -46.30 28.56 -0.40
C GLN A 449 -46.06 27.08 -0.64
N GLU A 450 -46.77 26.28 0.12
CA GLU A 450 -47.06 24.86 -0.17
C GLU A 450 -47.80 24.72 -1.48
N ALA A 451 -47.55 23.63 -2.18
CA ALA A 451 -48.51 23.06 -3.12
C ALA A 451 -48.54 21.54 -3.00
N PHE A 452 -49.55 21.06 -2.33
CA PHE A 452 -50.12 19.73 -2.45
C PHE A 452 -50.55 19.48 -3.90
N LEU A 453 -50.28 18.29 -4.44
CA LEU A 453 -51.25 17.61 -5.26
C LEU A 453 -51.08 16.06 -5.19
N ASN A 454 -52.17 15.49 -4.73
CA ASN A 454 -52.63 14.13 -4.78
C ASN A 454 -52.59 13.52 -6.20
N GLY A 455 -52.48 12.20 -6.25
CA GLY A 455 -52.89 11.40 -7.41
C GLY A 455 -52.58 9.90 -7.21
N ASN A 456 -53.58 9.19 -6.69
CA ASN A 456 -53.76 7.73 -6.75
C ASN A 456 -53.50 7.17 -8.17
N ASP A 457 -53.00 5.93 -8.31
CA ASP A 457 -53.78 4.70 -8.38
C ASP A 457 -52.92 3.47 -8.76
N THR A 458 -53.18 2.42 -8.01
CA THR A 458 -53.28 0.98 -8.34
C THR A 458 -52.51 0.36 -9.52
N SER A 459 -51.74 -0.68 -9.35
CA SER A 459 -52.15 -2.09 -9.42
C SER A 459 -50.96 -3.08 -9.49
N GLN A 460 -51.02 -4.08 -8.66
CA GLN A 460 -50.70 -5.49 -8.82
C GLN A 460 -49.66 -5.96 -9.85
N GLY A 461 -48.76 -6.80 -9.32
CA GLY A 461 -48.04 -7.77 -10.14
C GLY A 461 -46.95 -8.53 -9.40
N LYS A 462 -47.32 -9.57 -8.65
CA LYS A 462 -46.45 -10.66 -8.20
C LYS A 462 -45.64 -11.24 -9.35
N LYS A 463 -44.38 -11.59 -9.10
CA LYS A 463 -43.81 -12.91 -9.40
C LYS A 463 -42.46 -13.13 -8.75
N GLU A 464 -42.41 -14.11 -7.90
CA GLU A 464 -41.22 -14.88 -7.48
C GLU A 464 -40.51 -15.51 -8.70
N TYR A 465 -39.23 -15.76 -8.53
CA TYR A 465 -38.43 -17.00 -8.74
C TYR A 465 -36.99 -16.66 -8.43
N LEU A 466 -36.42 -17.20 -7.34
CA LEU A 466 -35.54 -18.36 -7.22
C LEU A 466 -34.54 -18.56 -8.39
N LEU A 467 -33.30 -18.28 -8.14
CA LEU A 467 -32.16 -19.19 -8.08
C LEU A 467 -30.92 -18.45 -7.54
#